data_7980218dc01f8dd42ef847143c1706ea
#
_entry.id   7980218dc01f8dd42ef847143c1706ea
#
_cell.length_a   1.000
_cell.length_b   1.000
_cell.length_c   1.000
_cell.angle_alpha   90.00
_cell.angle_beta   90.00
_cell.angle_gamma   90.00
#
_symmetry.space_group_name_H-M   'P 1'
#
loop_
_entity.id
_entity.type
_entity.pdbx_description
1 polymer ?
#
loop_
_entity_poly.entity_id
_entity_poly.type
_entity_poly.pdbx_seq_one_letter_code
_entity_poly.pdbx_strand_id
1 'polypeptide(L)'
;MVDLAAGEEIPVEILSALADENITKWAFNSNFERVCLSEWLRRNYPEYFDSYSVDGDTVGNYLNPRGWKCSMIWSAFMGLRLSLAGIGAVPGLEEQKLKEGKDLIRYFCVPCKATKSNGGRTRNLPEHDEDKCKLFKFYNQRDVEVEQSIQKKLVKYPVPDFVWEEFWLD
;
A
#
# COMPACT_ATOMS: atom_id res chain seq x y z
N MET A 1 -12.65 0.63 3.72
CA MET A 1 -12.07 -0.13 2.59
C MET A 1 -12.99 0.07 1.40
N VAL A 2 -12.45 0.31 0.21
CA VAL A 2 -13.21 0.45 -1.04
C VAL A 2 -12.89 -0.77 -1.91
N ASP A 3 -13.93 -1.43 -2.44
CA ASP A 3 -13.79 -2.60 -3.31
C ASP A 3 -14.04 -2.22 -4.77
N LEU A 4 -12.98 -1.85 -5.46
CA LEU A 4 -13.04 -1.49 -6.87
C LEU A 4 -13.48 -2.65 -7.78
N ALA A 5 -13.20 -3.89 -7.39
CA ALA A 5 -13.62 -5.07 -8.15
C ALA A 5 -15.14 -5.30 -8.05
N ALA A 6 -15.78 -4.83 -6.98
CA ALA A 6 -17.24 -4.82 -6.83
C ALA A 6 -17.91 -3.58 -7.46
N GLY A 7 -17.13 -2.67 -8.05
CA GLY A 7 -17.64 -1.43 -8.65
C GLY A 7 -17.93 -0.33 -7.63
N GLU A 8 -17.37 -0.40 -6.43
CA GLU A 8 -17.50 0.68 -5.46
C GLU A 8 -16.72 1.92 -5.93
N GLU A 9 -17.32 3.09 -5.78
CA GLU A 9 -16.67 4.36 -6.10
C GLU A 9 -15.80 4.83 -4.94
N ILE A 10 -14.67 5.45 -5.26
CA ILE A 10 -13.84 6.08 -4.24
C ILE A 10 -14.44 7.46 -3.89
N PRO A 11 -14.63 7.74 -2.60
CA PRO A 11 -15.04 9.08 -2.16
C PRO A 11 -14.09 10.17 -2.67
N VAL A 12 -14.64 11.29 -3.10
CA VAL A 12 -13.88 12.43 -3.66
C VAL A 12 -12.83 12.94 -2.68
N GLU A 13 -13.12 12.91 -1.38
CA GLU A 13 -12.19 13.30 -0.32
C GLU A 13 -10.94 12.41 -0.29
N ILE A 14 -11.08 11.13 -0.60
CA ILE A 14 -9.94 10.20 -0.68
C ILE A 14 -9.13 10.46 -1.95
N LEU A 15 -9.78 10.71 -3.09
CA LEU A 15 -9.09 11.07 -4.33
C LEU A 15 -8.29 12.36 -4.15
N SER A 16 -8.89 13.39 -3.58
CA SER A 16 -8.23 14.66 -3.27
C SER A 16 -7.07 14.48 -2.31
N ALA A 17 -7.25 13.67 -1.25
CA ALA A 17 -6.19 13.39 -0.27
C ALA A 17 -5.01 12.59 -0.86
N LEU A 18 -5.26 11.71 -1.83
CA LEU A 18 -4.18 11.00 -2.53
C LEU A 18 -3.33 11.95 -3.36
N ALA A 19 -3.96 12.90 -4.04
CA ALA A 19 -3.29 13.89 -4.89
C ALA A 19 -2.57 14.99 -4.10
N ASP A 20 -3.11 15.40 -2.94
CA ASP A 20 -2.56 16.49 -2.14
C ASP A 20 -1.26 16.08 -1.43
N GLU A 21 -0.14 16.73 -1.79
CA GLU A 21 1.16 16.50 -1.18
C GLU A 21 1.26 16.96 0.29
N ASN A 22 0.38 17.86 0.71
CA ASN A 22 0.33 18.35 2.10
C ASN A 22 -0.37 17.36 3.04
N ILE A 23 -1.09 16.38 2.49
CA ILE A 23 -1.69 15.30 3.26
C ILE A 23 -0.72 14.13 3.30
N THR A 24 -0.22 13.81 4.49
CA THR A 24 0.72 12.69 4.66
C THR A 24 0.00 11.35 4.49
N LYS A 25 0.43 10.57 3.50
CA LYS A 25 0.04 9.18 3.28
C LYS A 25 1.05 8.25 3.95
N TRP A 26 0.57 7.24 4.65
CA TRP A 26 1.40 6.23 5.29
C TRP A 26 1.15 4.86 4.69
N ALA A 27 2.22 4.11 4.44
CA ALA A 27 2.14 2.71 4.09
C ALA A 27 3.41 1.96 4.52
N PHE A 28 3.29 0.63 4.66
CA PHE A 28 4.45 -0.24 4.85
C PHE A 28 5.04 -0.58 3.48
N ASN A 29 6.22 -0.08 3.16
CA ASN A 29 6.81 -0.06 1.82
C ASN A 29 6.08 0.92 0.88
N SER A 30 5.84 2.13 1.34
CA SER A 30 4.99 3.14 0.71
C SER A 30 5.37 3.50 -0.73
N ASN A 31 6.59 3.21 -1.18
CA ASN A 31 6.97 3.40 -2.58
C ASN A 31 6.15 2.49 -3.52
N PHE A 32 5.82 1.27 -3.08
CA PHE A 32 4.96 0.37 -3.85
C PHE A 32 3.54 0.95 -3.99
N GLU A 33 2.93 1.36 -2.89
CA GLU A 33 1.60 1.97 -2.89
C GLU A 33 1.58 3.25 -3.71
N ARG A 34 2.59 4.12 -3.55
CA ARG A 34 2.72 5.36 -4.30
C ARG A 34 2.75 5.12 -5.80
N VAL A 35 3.57 4.18 -6.28
CA VAL A 35 3.68 3.87 -7.71
C VAL A 35 2.37 3.27 -8.24
N CYS A 36 1.82 2.28 -7.54
CA CYS A 36 0.57 1.62 -7.96
C CYS A 36 -0.62 2.60 -7.99
N LEU A 37 -0.77 3.42 -6.95
CA LEU A 37 -1.85 4.40 -6.86
C LEU A 37 -1.66 5.55 -7.87
N SER A 38 -0.44 5.95 -8.17
CA SER A 38 -0.17 6.93 -9.21
C SER A 38 -0.60 6.44 -10.58
N GLU A 39 -0.23 5.20 -10.94
CA GLU A 39 -0.64 4.60 -12.21
C GLU A 39 -2.15 4.43 -12.31
N TRP A 40 -2.78 4.02 -11.21
CA TRP A 40 -4.22 3.86 -11.16
C TRP A 40 -4.95 5.20 -11.25
N LEU A 41 -4.52 6.20 -10.50
CA LEU A 41 -5.11 7.55 -10.48
C LEU A 41 -4.99 8.20 -11.87
N ARG A 42 -3.82 8.14 -12.49
CA ARG A 42 -3.60 8.70 -13.84
C ARG A 42 -4.53 8.10 -14.89
N ARG A 43 -4.86 6.81 -14.77
CA ARG A 43 -5.72 6.11 -15.73
C ARG A 43 -7.21 6.35 -15.53
N ASN A 44 -7.65 6.47 -14.27
CA ASN A 44 -9.06 6.50 -13.93
C ASN A 44 -9.57 7.89 -13.54
N TYR A 45 -8.69 8.73 -13.01
CA TYR A 45 -9.00 10.08 -12.49
C TYR A 45 -7.85 11.03 -12.82
N PRO A 46 -7.58 11.26 -14.13
CA PRO A 46 -6.45 12.10 -14.57
C PRO A 46 -6.52 13.54 -14.04
N GLU A 47 -7.72 14.03 -13.74
CA GLU A 47 -7.95 15.36 -13.15
C GLU A 47 -7.39 15.53 -11.73
N TYR A 48 -7.16 14.44 -11.02
CA TYR A 48 -6.51 14.41 -9.70
C TYR A 48 -5.01 14.12 -9.77
N PHE A 49 -4.51 13.80 -10.97
CA PHE A 49 -3.10 13.46 -11.14
C PHE A 49 -2.35 14.64 -11.72
N ASP A 50 -1.51 15.30 -10.89
CA ASP A 50 -0.61 16.35 -11.31
C ASP A 50 0.85 15.93 -11.19
N SER A 51 1.66 16.38 -12.13
CA SER A 51 3.12 16.21 -12.07
C SER A 51 3.69 17.17 -11.03
N TYR A 52 4.52 16.68 -10.14
CA TYR A 52 5.20 17.54 -9.17
C TYR A 52 6.50 18.10 -9.73
N SER A 53 6.96 19.23 -9.16
CA SER A 53 8.20 19.88 -9.52
C SER A 53 9.23 19.78 -8.40
N VAL A 54 10.49 19.59 -8.79
CA VAL A 54 11.64 19.73 -7.89
C VAL A 54 12.56 20.78 -8.52
N ASP A 55 12.88 21.82 -7.77
CA ASP A 55 13.75 22.91 -8.20
C ASP A 55 13.32 23.58 -9.53
N GLY A 56 12.02 23.63 -9.79
CA GLY A 56 11.43 24.21 -11.00
C GLY A 56 11.33 23.27 -12.20
N ASP A 57 11.91 22.08 -12.13
CA ASP A 57 11.75 21.07 -13.16
C ASP A 57 10.59 20.13 -12.84
N THR A 58 9.76 19.85 -13.85
CA THR A 58 8.69 18.87 -13.72
C THR A 58 9.30 17.48 -13.68
N VAL A 59 9.27 16.86 -12.51
CA VAL A 59 9.75 15.49 -12.33
C VAL A 59 8.58 14.56 -12.09
N GLY A 60 8.45 13.62 -12.95
CA GLY A 60 7.83 12.42 -12.56
C GLY A 60 6.47 12.11 -13.05
N ASN A 61 6.41 10.84 -13.22
CA ASN A 61 5.22 10.09 -13.62
C ASN A 61 4.43 9.59 -12.41
N TYR A 62 4.81 10.00 -11.17
CA TYR A 62 4.24 9.48 -9.92
C TYR A 62 3.92 10.63 -8.96
N LEU A 63 3.01 10.39 -8.03
CA LEU A 63 2.67 11.32 -6.96
C LEU A 63 3.92 11.76 -6.18
N ASN A 64 3.94 13.02 -5.75
CA ASN A 64 5.07 13.60 -5.02
C ASN A 64 5.44 12.74 -3.80
N PRO A 65 6.68 12.24 -3.71
CA PRO A 65 7.11 11.39 -2.60
C PRO A 65 7.09 12.12 -1.24
N ARG A 66 7.19 13.45 -1.21
CA ARG A 66 7.16 14.23 0.03
C ARG A 66 5.86 14.07 0.82
N GLY A 67 4.75 13.80 0.14
CA GLY A 67 3.47 13.50 0.77
C GLY A 67 3.37 12.07 1.33
N TRP A 68 4.45 11.28 1.28
CA TRP A 68 4.41 9.87 1.69
C TRP A 68 5.40 9.59 2.80
N LYS A 69 5.02 8.74 3.75
CA LYS A 69 5.89 8.21 4.80
C LYS A 69 5.78 6.70 4.86
N CYS A 70 6.90 6.06 5.21
CA CYS A 70 7.05 4.61 5.17
C CYS A 70 7.32 4.05 6.56
N SER A 71 6.41 3.28 7.10
CA SER A 71 6.61 2.60 8.39
C SER A 71 7.69 1.52 8.35
N MET A 72 8.03 1.00 7.17
CA MET A 72 9.19 0.11 6.98
C MET A 72 10.51 0.86 7.20
N ILE A 73 10.66 2.08 6.63
CA ILE A 73 11.84 2.94 6.85
C ILE A 73 11.93 3.33 8.33
N TRP A 74 10.81 3.71 8.94
CA TRP A 74 10.79 4.00 10.37
C TRP A 74 11.29 2.81 11.19
N SER A 75 10.80 1.61 10.87
CA SER A 75 11.23 0.38 11.52
C SER A 75 12.72 0.09 11.29
N ALA A 76 13.24 0.33 10.08
CA ALA A 76 14.67 0.20 9.76
C ALA A 76 15.53 1.13 10.62
N PHE A 77 15.11 2.40 10.73
CA PHE A 77 15.79 3.38 11.57
C PHE A 77 15.87 2.93 13.05
N MET A 78 14.82 2.26 13.52
CA MET A 78 14.77 1.69 14.87
C MET A 78 15.51 0.35 15.01
N GLY A 79 16.18 -0.15 13.98
CA GLY A 79 16.85 -1.44 13.98
C GLY A 79 15.91 -2.66 14.00
N LEU A 80 14.65 -2.48 13.62
CA LEU A 80 13.64 -3.54 13.56
C LEU A 80 13.69 -4.28 12.23
N ARG A 81 13.01 -5.44 12.16
CA ARG A 81 12.93 -6.23 10.92
C ARG A 81 12.13 -5.49 9.83
N LEU A 82 12.61 -5.59 8.58
CA LEU A 82 11.99 -4.98 7.41
C LEU A 82 10.83 -5.84 6.85
N SER A 83 9.98 -6.37 7.70
CA SER A 83 8.77 -7.05 7.28
C SER A 83 7.65 -6.84 8.31
N LEU A 84 6.44 -6.60 7.82
CA LEU A 84 5.27 -6.37 8.67
C LEU A 84 5.07 -7.53 9.67
N ALA A 85 5.22 -8.78 9.19
CA ALA A 85 5.16 -9.98 10.04
C ALA A 85 6.30 -10.04 11.08
N GLY A 86 7.49 -9.57 10.73
CA GLY A 86 8.65 -9.55 11.64
C GLY A 86 8.55 -8.48 12.70
N ILE A 87 7.96 -7.34 12.39
CA ILE A 87 7.71 -6.28 13.35
C ILE A 87 6.51 -6.63 14.23
N GLY A 88 5.47 -7.25 13.66
CA GLY A 88 4.33 -7.75 14.42
C GLY A 88 4.67 -8.82 15.46
N ALA A 89 5.85 -9.46 15.34
CA ALA A 89 6.36 -10.39 16.34
C ALA A 89 7.07 -9.69 17.53
N VAL A 90 7.19 -8.35 17.52
CA VAL A 90 7.75 -7.60 18.65
C VAL A 90 6.79 -7.71 19.85
N PRO A 91 7.30 -8.03 21.07
CA PRO A 91 6.47 -8.17 22.26
C PRO A 91 5.56 -6.97 22.49
N GLY A 92 4.28 -7.24 22.70
CA GLY A 92 3.26 -6.21 22.95
C GLY A 92 2.57 -5.67 21.69
N LEU A 93 2.79 -6.24 20.50
CA LEU A 93 1.89 -6.10 19.35
C LEU A 93 0.86 -7.24 19.44
N GLU A 94 -0.39 -6.89 19.75
CA GLU A 94 -1.48 -7.86 19.90
C GLU A 94 -1.93 -8.42 18.53
N GLU A 95 -1.66 -7.67 17.48
CA GLU A 95 -2.12 -7.96 16.12
C GLU A 95 -1.00 -8.57 15.29
N GLN A 96 -1.27 -9.72 14.69
CA GLN A 96 -0.33 -10.43 13.84
C GLN A 96 -0.88 -10.57 12.41
N LYS A 97 0.04 -10.53 11.45
CA LYS A 97 -0.27 -10.77 10.05
C LYS A 97 -0.79 -12.20 9.84
N LEU A 98 -1.83 -12.35 9.01
CA LEU A 98 -2.38 -13.65 8.65
C LEU A 98 -1.38 -14.47 7.82
N LYS A 99 -1.24 -15.75 8.14
CA LYS A 99 -0.28 -16.66 7.47
C LYS A 99 -0.67 -16.95 6.02
N GLU A 100 -1.96 -16.97 5.73
CA GLU A 100 -2.56 -17.29 4.43
C GLU A 100 -2.36 -16.20 3.37
N GLY A 101 -1.90 -15.02 3.76
CA GLY A 101 -1.78 -13.85 2.88
C GLY A 101 -0.94 -14.09 1.63
N LYS A 102 0.15 -14.87 1.71
CA LYS A 102 1.00 -15.17 0.55
C LYS A 102 0.26 -15.98 -0.52
N ASP A 103 -0.57 -16.92 -0.11
CA ASP A 103 -1.32 -17.76 -1.03
C ASP A 103 -2.47 -16.98 -1.68
N LEU A 104 -3.08 -16.07 -0.94
CA LEU A 104 -4.10 -15.16 -1.45
C LEU A 104 -3.53 -14.17 -2.46
N ILE A 105 -2.38 -13.55 -2.16
CA ILE A 105 -1.65 -12.69 -3.10
C ILE A 105 -1.30 -13.48 -4.36
N ARG A 106 -0.76 -14.68 -4.21
CA ARG A 106 -0.43 -15.52 -5.36
C ARG A 106 -1.66 -15.85 -6.20
N TYR A 107 -2.78 -16.13 -5.57
CA TYR A 107 -4.01 -16.50 -6.26
C TYR A 107 -4.59 -15.33 -7.07
N PHE A 108 -4.71 -14.13 -6.50
CA PHE A 108 -5.37 -12.99 -7.13
C PHE A 108 -4.42 -12.06 -7.91
N CYS A 109 -3.17 -11.90 -7.45
CA CYS A 109 -2.27 -10.89 -8.00
C CYS A 109 -1.27 -11.46 -9.01
N VAL A 110 -1.03 -12.78 -9.02
CA VAL A 110 -0.10 -13.40 -9.95
C VAL A 110 -0.87 -14.05 -11.10
N PRO A 111 -0.47 -13.81 -12.37
CA PRO A 111 -1.09 -14.49 -13.51
C PRO A 111 -1.04 -16.02 -13.37
N CYS A 112 -2.14 -16.69 -13.68
CA CYS A 112 -2.22 -18.14 -13.69
C CYS A 112 -2.08 -18.69 -15.12
N LYS A 113 -1.63 -19.95 -15.21
CA LYS A 113 -1.52 -20.62 -16.51
C LYS A 113 -2.91 -20.98 -17.04
N ALA A 114 -3.20 -20.64 -18.28
CA ALA A 114 -4.42 -21.06 -18.96
C ALA A 114 -4.46 -22.59 -19.11
N THR A 115 -5.55 -23.20 -18.64
CA THR A 115 -5.81 -24.65 -18.71
C THR A 115 -7.26 -24.90 -19.08
N LYS A 116 -7.57 -26.10 -19.54
CA LYS A 116 -8.97 -26.50 -19.78
C LYS A 116 -9.82 -26.47 -18.51
N SER A 117 -9.23 -26.84 -17.37
CA SER A 117 -9.91 -26.90 -16.08
C SER A 117 -10.25 -25.52 -15.50
N ASN A 118 -9.51 -24.47 -15.87
CA ASN A 118 -9.81 -23.11 -15.42
C ASN A 118 -10.51 -22.26 -16.50
N GLY A 119 -11.04 -22.88 -17.55
CA GLY A 119 -11.71 -22.18 -18.64
C GLY A 119 -10.80 -21.33 -19.52
N GLY A 120 -9.50 -21.59 -19.53
CA GLY A 120 -8.52 -20.84 -20.32
C GLY A 120 -8.11 -19.49 -19.73
N ARG A 121 -8.52 -19.17 -18.49
CA ARG A 121 -8.20 -17.88 -17.88
C ARG A 121 -6.74 -17.79 -17.48
N THR A 122 -6.21 -16.57 -17.55
CA THR A 122 -4.84 -16.21 -17.15
C THR A 122 -4.80 -15.40 -15.84
N ARG A 123 -5.97 -15.06 -15.28
CA ARG A 123 -6.13 -14.35 -13.99
C ARG A 123 -7.29 -14.93 -13.21
N ASN A 124 -7.14 -14.94 -11.90
CA ASN A 124 -8.24 -15.20 -10.99
C ASN A 124 -8.85 -13.87 -10.57
N LEU A 125 -10.18 -13.79 -10.67
CA LEU A 125 -10.99 -12.64 -10.27
C LEU A 125 -11.85 -13.03 -9.07
N PRO A 126 -12.47 -12.07 -8.36
CA PRO A 126 -13.31 -12.34 -7.18
C PRO A 126 -14.39 -13.42 -7.40
N GLU A 127 -15.03 -13.40 -8.55
CA GLU A 127 -16.11 -14.34 -8.92
C GLU A 127 -15.63 -15.79 -9.09
N HIS A 128 -14.32 -16.02 -9.22
CA HIS A 128 -13.77 -17.38 -9.36
C HIS A 128 -13.60 -18.11 -8.02
N ASP A 129 -13.60 -17.38 -6.91
CA ASP A 129 -13.53 -17.93 -5.56
C ASP A 129 -13.92 -16.85 -4.53
N GLU A 130 -15.21 -16.76 -4.26
CA GLU A 130 -15.76 -15.73 -3.36
C GLU A 130 -15.23 -15.85 -1.92
N ASP A 131 -14.99 -17.07 -1.44
CA ASP A 131 -14.49 -17.26 -0.08
C ASP A 131 -13.05 -16.81 0.05
N LYS A 132 -12.20 -17.12 -0.93
CA LYS A 132 -10.86 -16.55 -0.97
C LYS A 132 -10.89 -15.02 -1.13
N CYS A 133 -11.83 -14.48 -1.88
CA CYS A 133 -11.97 -13.04 -2.03
C CYS A 133 -12.33 -12.38 -0.69
N LYS A 134 -13.29 -12.93 0.07
CA LYS A 134 -13.64 -12.44 1.42
C LYS A 134 -12.42 -12.50 2.36
N LEU A 135 -11.70 -13.62 2.34
CA LEU A 135 -10.49 -13.79 3.16
C LEU A 135 -9.39 -12.81 2.73
N PHE A 136 -9.25 -12.52 1.43
CA PHE A 136 -8.27 -11.56 0.92
C PHE A 136 -8.60 -10.12 1.34
N LYS A 137 -9.87 -9.73 1.33
CA LYS A 137 -10.33 -8.45 1.88
C LYS A 137 -10.01 -8.33 3.37
N PHE A 138 -10.31 -9.36 4.15
CA PHE A 138 -9.99 -9.40 5.57
C PHE A 138 -8.48 -9.33 5.82
N TYR A 139 -7.70 -10.07 5.02
CA TYR A 139 -6.24 -10.01 5.07
C TYR A 139 -5.72 -8.59 4.82
N ASN A 140 -6.23 -7.90 3.79
CA ASN A 140 -5.82 -6.54 3.46
C ASN A 140 -6.17 -5.54 4.58
N GLN A 141 -7.38 -5.64 5.13
CA GLN A 141 -7.77 -4.83 6.28
C GLN A 141 -6.84 -5.08 7.49
N ARG A 142 -6.51 -6.34 7.74
CA ARG A 142 -5.63 -6.73 8.84
C ARG A 142 -4.21 -6.19 8.69
N ASP A 143 -3.67 -6.17 7.48
CA ASP A 143 -2.36 -5.58 7.20
C ASP A 143 -2.33 -4.08 7.56
N VAL A 144 -3.40 -3.33 7.26
CA VAL A 144 -3.53 -1.91 7.63
C VAL A 144 -3.64 -1.73 9.15
N GLU A 145 -4.43 -2.56 9.83
CA GLU A 145 -4.57 -2.52 11.30
C GLU A 145 -3.23 -2.78 12.00
N VAL A 146 -2.47 -3.78 11.52
CA VAL A 146 -1.12 -4.09 12.04
C VAL A 146 -0.19 -2.90 11.82
N GLU A 147 -0.19 -2.29 10.64
CA GLU A 147 0.62 -1.11 10.36
C GLU A 147 0.28 0.07 11.29
N GLN A 148 -1.00 0.37 11.47
CA GLN A 148 -1.45 1.41 12.40
C GLN A 148 -1.01 1.15 13.84
N SER A 149 -1.04 -0.11 14.27
CA SER A 149 -0.55 -0.52 15.59
C SER A 149 0.95 -0.28 15.75
N ILE A 150 1.72 -0.56 14.69
CA ILE A 150 3.16 -0.27 14.64
C ILE A 150 3.39 1.24 14.76
N GLN A 151 2.72 2.05 13.96
CA GLN A 151 2.84 3.51 13.98
C GLN A 151 2.53 4.09 15.37
N LYS A 152 1.45 3.64 16.01
CA LYS A 152 1.08 4.07 17.38
C LYS A 152 2.17 3.81 18.41
N LYS A 153 2.96 2.75 18.23
CA LYS A 153 4.10 2.43 19.12
C LYS A 153 5.34 3.22 18.79
N LEU A 154 5.63 3.36 17.50
CA LEU A 154 6.81 4.06 17.01
C LEU A 154 6.72 5.58 17.20
N VAL A 155 5.53 6.17 17.35
CA VAL A 155 5.34 7.63 17.50
C VAL A 155 6.15 8.22 18.66
N LYS A 156 6.48 7.43 19.67
CA LYS A 156 7.34 7.82 20.79
C LYS A 156 8.82 7.98 20.40
N TYR A 157 9.20 7.49 19.23
CA TYR A 157 10.56 7.47 18.71
C TYR A 157 10.57 8.06 17.29
N PRO A 158 10.39 9.38 17.16
CA PRO A 158 10.28 10.02 15.86
C PRO A 158 11.56 9.88 15.05
N VAL A 159 11.39 9.67 13.76
CA VAL A 159 12.50 9.70 12.80
C VAL A 159 12.83 11.17 12.50
N PRO A 160 14.09 11.58 12.54
CA PRO A 160 14.49 12.93 12.15
C PRO A 160 14.09 13.26 10.70
N ASP A 161 13.75 14.51 10.44
CA ASP A 161 13.24 14.94 9.12
C ASP A 161 14.23 14.66 7.99
N PHE A 162 15.54 14.83 8.22
CA PHE A 162 16.56 14.53 7.22
C PHE A 162 16.52 13.07 6.71
N VAL A 163 16.09 12.12 7.54
CA VAL A 163 15.94 10.70 7.11
C VAL A 163 14.82 10.56 6.10
N TRP A 164 13.75 11.33 6.25
CA TRP A 164 12.66 11.34 5.28
C TRP A 164 13.07 12.01 3.97
N GLU A 165 13.86 13.07 4.04
CA GLU A 165 14.35 13.81 2.88
C GLU A 165 15.34 12.98 2.07
N GLU A 166 16.32 12.37 2.71
CA GLU A 166 17.35 11.55 2.06
C GLU A 166 16.79 10.27 1.43
N PHE A 167 15.85 9.60 2.09
CA PHE A 167 15.30 8.32 1.60
C PHE A 167 14.36 8.44 0.43
N TRP A 168 13.82 9.60 0.15
CA TRP A 168 12.85 9.78 -0.92
C TRP A 168 13.41 10.50 -2.14
N LEU A 169 14.55 11.14 -2.00
CA LEU A 169 15.16 11.93 -3.06
C LEU A 169 16.25 11.15 -3.82
N ASP A 170 16.73 10.04 -3.29
CA ASP A 170 17.63 9.10 -3.94
C ASP A 170 16.89 7.87 -4.52
#